data_327326d4dcb1ad8b0bc58b6bae447ac1
#
_entry.id   327326d4dcb1ad8b0bc58b6bae447ac1
#
_cell.length_a   1.000
_cell.length_b   1.000
_cell.length_c   1.000
_cell.angle_alpha   90.00
_cell.angle_beta   90.00
_cell.angle_gamma   90.00
#
_symmetry.space_group_name_H-M   'P 1'
#
loop_
_entity.id
_entity.type
_entity.pdbx_description
1 polymer ?
#
loop_
_entity_poly.entity_id
_entity_poly.type
_entity_poly.pdbx_seq_one_letter_code
_entity_poly.pdbx_strand_id
1 'polypeptide(L)'
;MSAQRSQGISKSQLTWFSLWTVYLIWGSTYFAIAYVIESMPPLLAMGIRFLIAGLLLALIISLRQGTSELKIPRAELKSSLLMGFLLLGFGIGTVSIAQAYVPSGIVALIIAALPLWIAIFRTISGERLVKLSWLGLVIGFAGVALLLKPGSITPVSDIENSKLFLFMLLVLLGNIGWALGTFLAPRFPLPKNTLVFTAYEMLAGGASLTLAGFIKGESISDFLDATTWSWLWFFYLVFFGSIAAYTAYLWLVANAPVSLTATYAYVNPIIAVALGAIFLDESITSAYAIGGLIILIGVILVVSVERIKKAPAS
;
A
#
# COMPACT_ATOMS: atom_id res chain seq x y z
N MET A 1 16.61 -48.40 11.25
CA MET A 1 16.95 -47.04 10.78
C MET A 1 15.68 -46.35 10.34
N SER A 2 15.10 -45.53 11.21
CA SER A 2 13.88 -44.78 10.93
C SER A 2 14.25 -43.57 10.08
N ALA A 3 13.73 -43.49 8.85
CA ALA A 3 13.83 -42.34 7.99
C ALA A 3 13.07 -41.18 8.68
N GLN A 4 13.77 -40.20 9.21
CA GLN A 4 13.20 -38.91 9.57
C GLN A 4 12.65 -38.24 8.29
N ARG A 5 11.34 -38.32 8.11
CA ARG A 5 10.65 -37.44 7.15
C ARG A 5 10.93 -36.03 7.59
N SER A 6 11.64 -35.25 6.79
CA SER A 6 11.73 -33.80 6.92
C SER A 6 10.28 -33.28 6.85
N GLN A 7 9.75 -32.87 8.00
CA GLN A 7 8.43 -32.23 8.04
C GLN A 7 8.56 -30.89 7.30
N GLY A 8 8.14 -30.84 6.06
CA GLY A 8 8.02 -29.60 5.31
C GLY A 8 7.09 -28.62 6.06
N ILE A 9 7.32 -27.32 5.88
CA ILE A 9 6.51 -26.24 6.48
C ILE A 9 5.03 -26.49 6.15
N SER A 10 4.16 -26.59 7.16
CA SER A 10 2.73 -26.80 6.95
C SER A 10 2.09 -25.59 6.27
N LYS A 11 0.98 -25.81 5.54
CA LYS A 11 0.22 -24.71 4.91
C LYS A 11 -0.21 -23.65 5.94
N SER A 12 -0.59 -24.06 7.14
CA SER A 12 -0.95 -23.15 8.23
C SER A 12 0.25 -22.28 8.67
N GLN A 13 1.43 -22.90 8.88
CA GLN A 13 2.64 -22.16 9.24
C GLN A 13 3.02 -21.13 8.17
N LEU A 14 2.93 -21.51 6.87
CA LEU A 14 3.24 -20.61 5.77
C LEU A 14 2.21 -19.46 5.66
N THR A 15 0.93 -19.73 5.96
CA THR A 15 -0.11 -18.68 6.03
C THR A 15 0.22 -17.64 7.10
N TRP A 16 0.52 -18.07 8.32
CA TRP A 16 0.87 -17.16 9.40
C TRP A 16 2.18 -16.42 9.16
N PHE A 17 3.19 -17.10 8.62
CA PHE A 17 4.45 -16.46 8.23
C PHE A 17 4.21 -15.36 7.18
N SER A 18 3.44 -15.66 6.14
CA SER A 18 3.12 -14.68 5.10
C SER A 18 2.29 -13.51 5.63
N LEU A 19 1.34 -13.76 6.54
CA LEU A 19 0.56 -12.71 7.19
C LEU A 19 1.45 -11.76 8.02
N TRP A 20 2.28 -12.32 8.89
CA TRP A 20 3.21 -11.49 9.67
C TRP A 20 4.21 -10.74 8.81
N THR A 21 4.66 -11.36 7.71
CA THR A 21 5.51 -10.67 6.71
C THR A 21 4.81 -9.44 6.15
N VAL A 22 3.54 -9.58 5.72
CA VAL A 22 2.76 -8.46 5.18
C VAL A 22 2.47 -7.41 6.26
N TYR A 23 2.09 -7.82 7.47
CA TYR A 23 1.79 -6.89 8.56
C TYR A 23 3.00 -6.04 8.95
N LEU A 24 4.12 -6.69 9.23
CA LEU A 24 5.31 -6.00 9.73
C LEU A 24 5.96 -5.17 8.62
N ILE A 25 6.12 -5.74 7.45
CA ILE A 25 6.84 -5.05 6.38
C ILE A 25 5.98 -3.93 5.79
N TRP A 26 4.74 -4.17 5.37
CA TRP A 26 3.92 -3.09 4.83
C TRP A 26 3.50 -2.08 5.90
N GLY A 27 3.30 -2.50 7.15
CA GLY A 27 3.08 -1.58 8.27
C GLY A 27 4.26 -0.65 8.51
N SER A 28 5.50 -1.12 8.32
CA SER A 28 6.72 -0.30 8.46
C SER A 28 7.10 0.48 7.19
N THR A 29 6.42 0.28 6.03
CA THR A 29 6.78 1.02 4.81
C THR A 29 6.59 2.53 4.93
N TYR A 30 5.56 2.98 5.65
CA TYR A 30 5.32 4.41 5.88
C TYR A 30 6.46 5.04 6.68
N PHE A 31 6.88 4.37 7.73
CA PHE A 31 8.05 4.71 8.53
C PHE A 31 9.34 4.73 7.69
N ALA A 32 9.56 3.70 6.87
CA ALA A 32 10.73 3.62 6.00
C ALA A 32 10.74 4.72 4.92
N ILE A 33 9.57 5.07 4.35
CA ILE A 33 9.45 6.18 3.39
C ILE A 33 9.85 7.49 4.08
N ALA A 34 9.43 7.74 5.31
CA ALA A 34 9.80 8.95 6.05
C ALA A 34 11.34 9.12 6.10
N TYR A 35 12.07 8.08 6.46
CA TYR A 35 13.55 8.13 6.47
C TYR A 35 14.18 8.25 5.08
N VAL A 36 13.58 7.64 4.05
CA VAL A 36 14.09 7.79 2.68
C VAL A 36 14.01 9.24 2.23
N ILE A 37 12.88 9.90 2.46
CA ILE A 37 12.64 11.27 1.99
C ILE A 37 13.31 12.36 2.85
N GLU A 38 13.96 12.01 3.96
CA GLU A 38 14.79 12.96 4.72
C GLU A 38 15.91 13.57 3.88
N SER A 39 16.48 12.80 2.96
CA SER A 39 17.58 13.27 2.10
C SER A 39 17.42 12.89 0.63
N MET A 40 16.50 12.00 0.26
CA MET A 40 16.23 11.65 -1.14
C MET A 40 15.01 12.40 -1.67
N PRO A 41 15.02 12.81 -2.95
CA PRO A 41 13.84 13.36 -3.62
C PRO A 41 12.69 12.34 -3.64
N PRO A 42 11.49 12.68 -3.12
CA PRO A 42 10.44 11.71 -2.83
C PRO A 42 9.97 10.89 -4.04
N LEU A 43 9.73 11.55 -5.17
CA LEU A 43 9.22 10.89 -6.37
C LEU A 43 10.29 10.05 -7.06
N LEU A 44 11.51 10.58 -7.19
CA LEU A 44 12.63 9.83 -7.75
C LEU A 44 12.97 8.61 -6.91
N ALA A 45 13.02 8.75 -5.60
CA ALA A 45 13.30 7.63 -4.70
C ALA A 45 12.27 6.51 -4.86
N MET A 46 10.97 6.83 -4.83
CA MET A 46 9.92 5.82 -5.02
C MET A 46 9.89 5.29 -6.45
N GLY A 47 10.18 6.12 -7.44
CA GLY A 47 10.25 5.72 -8.84
C GLY A 47 11.38 4.70 -9.09
N ILE A 48 12.59 5.04 -8.70
CA ILE A 48 13.78 4.19 -8.85
C ILE A 48 13.62 2.89 -8.04
N ARG A 49 13.06 2.96 -6.82
CA ARG A 49 12.72 1.79 -6.00
C ARG A 49 11.89 0.77 -6.79
N PHE A 50 10.78 1.22 -7.41
CA PHE A 50 9.90 0.32 -8.14
C PHE A 50 10.49 -0.14 -9.47
N LEU A 51 11.29 0.69 -10.15
CA LEU A 51 12.04 0.26 -11.34
C LEU A 51 13.02 -0.86 -11.01
N ILE A 52 13.82 -0.72 -9.94
CA ILE A 52 14.74 -1.76 -9.48
C ILE A 52 13.97 -3.03 -9.10
N ALA A 53 12.91 -2.91 -8.29
CA ALA A 53 12.12 -4.07 -7.86
C ALA A 53 11.46 -4.79 -9.04
N GLY A 54 10.88 -4.05 -9.99
CA GLY A 54 10.26 -4.60 -11.19
C GLY A 54 11.26 -5.29 -12.11
N LEU A 55 12.45 -4.71 -12.32
CA LEU A 55 13.54 -5.31 -13.10
C LEU A 55 14.08 -6.58 -12.43
N LEU A 56 14.30 -6.56 -11.11
CA LEU A 56 14.73 -7.74 -10.36
C LEU A 56 13.70 -8.86 -10.45
N LEU A 57 12.40 -8.53 -10.33
CA LEU A 57 11.34 -9.52 -10.45
C LEU A 57 11.27 -10.09 -11.87
N ALA A 58 11.38 -9.26 -12.90
CA ALA A 58 11.44 -9.70 -14.29
C ALA A 58 12.67 -10.61 -14.55
N LEU A 59 13.81 -10.27 -13.96
CA LEU A 59 15.02 -11.12 -14.03
C LEU A 59 14.79 -12.46 -13.35
N ILE A 60 14.21 -12.50 -12.14
CA ILE A 60 13.90 -13.74 -11.41
C ILE A 60 12.96 -14.63 -12.24
N ILE A 61 11.92 -14.05 -12.85
CA ILE A 61 10.99 -14.76 -13.72
C ILE A 61 11.74 -15.34 -14.92
N SER A 62 12.55 -14.54 -15.59
CA SER A 62 13.32 -14.95 -16.77
C SER A 62 14.26 -16.12 -16.47
N LEU A 63 14.93 -16.08 -15.32
CA LEU A 63 15.87 -17.13 -14.90
C LEU A 63 15.18 -18.41 -14.44
N ARG A 64 14.00 -18.33 -13.80
CA ARG A 64 13.31 -19.48 -13.22
C ARG A 64 12.25 -20.10 -14.12
N GLN A 65 11.60 -19.29 -14.94
CA GLN A 65 10.42 -19.70 -15.74
C GLN A 65 10.65 -19.49 -17.26
N GLY A 66 11.71 -18.75 -17.63
CA GLY A 66 12.03 -18.40 -19.01
C GLY A 66 11.52 -17.02 -19.43
N THR A 67 12.21 -16.41 -20.39
CA THR A 67 11.87 -15.08 -20.92
C THR A 67 10.54 -15.02 -21.67
N SER A 68 10.04 -16.19 -22.13
CA SER A 68 8.72 -16.32 -22.79
C SER A 68 7.57 -15.93 -21.87
N GLU A 69 7.70 -16.11 -20.55
CA GLU A 69 6.68 -15.74 -19.56
C GLU A 69 6.43 -14.23 -19.51
N LEU A 70 7.44 -13.42 -19.83
CA LEU A 70 7.30 -11.97 -19.91
C LEU A 70 6.59 -11.49 -21.18
N LYS A 71 6.40 -12.38 -22.17
CA LYS A 71 5.69 -12.04 -23.40
C LYS A 71 4.19 -12.18 -23.17
N ILE A 72 3.52 -11.05 -22.91
CA ILE A 72 2.08 -11.01 -22.64
C ILE A 72 1.32 -10.30 -23.77
N PRO A 73 0.03 -10.60 -23.94
CA PRO A 73 -0.83 -9.90 -24.90
C PRO A 73 -0.86 -8.38 -24.62
N ARG A 74 -1.01 -7.59 -25.69
CA ARG A 74 -1.07 -6.12 -25.58
C ARG A 74 -2.19 -5.62 -24.64
N ALA A 75 -3.31 -6.34 -24.56
CA ALA A 75 -4.39 -5.99 -23.65
C ALA A 75 -3.98 -6.15 -22.19
N GLU A 76 -3.33 -7.25 -21.83
CA GLU A 76 -2.82 -7.51 -20.48
C GLU A 76 -1.71 -6.51 -20.09
N LEU A 77 -0.83 -6.16 -21.05
CA LEU A 77 0.19 -5.14 -20.84
C LEU A 77 -0.44 -3.78 -20.53
N LYS A 78 -1.39 -3.31 -21.34
CA LYS A 78 -2.09 -2.03 -21.12
C LYS A 78 -2.77 -1.98 -19.75
N SER A 79 -3.43 -3.07 -19.36
CA SER A 79 -4.09 -3.17 -18.06
C SER A 79 -3.07 -3.13 -16.91
N SER A 80 -1.95 -3.85 -17.03
CA SER A 80 -0.87 -3.84 -16.04
C SER A 80 -0.25 -2.44 -15.88
N LEU A 81 -0.02 -1.75 -16.99
CA LEU A 81 0.49 -0.38 -16.97
C LEU A 81 -0.49 0.59 -16.31
N LEU A 82 -1.79 0.47 -16.59
CA LEU A 82 -2.83 1.28 -15.95
C LEU A 82 -2.89 1.02 -14.43
N MET A 83 -2.86 -0.24 -14.02
CA MET A 83 -2.85 -0.58 -12.58
C MET A 83 -1.58 -0.05 -11.91
N GLY A 84 -0.41 -0.21 -12.53
CA GLY A 84 0.85 0.32 -12.02
C GLY A 84 0.82 1.85 -11.85
N PHE A 85 0.23 2.57 -12.81
CA PHE A 85 0.04 4.01 -12.68
C PHE A 85 -0.92 4.36 -11.52
N LEU A 86 -2.08 3.72 -11.43
CA LEU A 86 -3.09 4.04 -10.41
C LEU A 86 -2.63 3.69 -8.99
N LEU A 87 -2.05 2.50 -8.79
CA LEU A 87 -1.66 2.03 -7.47
C LEU A 87 -0.31 2.64 -7.05
N LEU A 88 0.72 2.46 -7.86
CA LEU A 88 2.07 2.82 -7.47
C LEU A 88 2.42 4.24 -7.92
N GLY A 89 2.14 4.62 -9.16
CA GLY A 89 2.43 5.95 -9.68
C GLY A 89 1.67 7.04 -8.93
N PHE A 90 0.36 6.98 -8.97
CA PHE A 90 -0.50 7.96 -8.31
C PHE A 90 -0.60 7.70 -6.80
N GLY A 91 -0.92 6.46 -6.38
CA GLY A 91 -1.11 6.13 -4.96
C GLY A 91 0.15 6.40 -4.11
N ILE A 92 1.28 5.76 -4.41
CA ILE A 92 2.52 5.95 -3.64
C ILE A 92 3.14 7.33 -3.91
N GLY A 93 2.98 7.89 -5.10
CA GLY A 93 3.48 9.23 -5.41
C GLY A 93 2.88 10.31 -4.50
N THR A 94 1.57 10.28 -4.30
CA THR A 94 0.91 11.22 -3.37
C THR A 94 1.33 10.99 -1.92
N VAL A 95 1.50 9.74 -1.51
CA VAL A 95 2.02 9.37 -0.18
C VAL A 95 3.41 9.95 0.03
N SER A 96 4.35 9.71 -0.89
CA SER A 96 5.73 10.15 -0.73
C SER A 96 5.89 11.67 -0.69
N ILE A 97 5.08 12.42 -1.47
CA ILE A 97 5.06 13.88 -1.41
C ILE A 97 4.48 14.35 -0.08
N ALA A 98 3.38 13.76 0.38
CA ALA A 98 2.68 14.20 1.57
C ALA A 98 3.45 13.93 2.86
N GLN A 99 4.22 12.83 2.92
CA GLN A 99 4.97 12.43 4.12
C GLN A 99 6.12 13.40 4.49
N ALA A 100 6.51 14.31 3.62
CA ALA A 100 7.39 15.42 4.01
C ALA A 100 6.74 16.38 5.03
N TYR A 101 5.42 16.31 5.19
CA TYR A 101 4.63 17.22 6.02
C TYR A 101 3.64 16.51 6.95
N VAL A 102 3.10 15.37 6.52
CA VAL A 102 2.08 14.60 7.23
C VAL A 102 2.75 13.41 7.95
N PRO A 103 2.53 13.23 9.26
CA PRO A 103 3.07 12.10 10.01
C PRO A 103 2.75 10.76 9.36
N SER A 104 3.73 9.84 9.41
CA SER A 104 3.65 8.53 8.75
C SER A 104 2.45 7.69 9.22
N GLY A 105 2.14 7.76 10.51
CA GLY A 105 0.99 7.07 11.08
C GLY A 105 -0.35 7.67 10.62
N ILE A 106 -0.44 8.99 10.42
CA ILE A 106 -1.64 9.64 9.85
C ILE A 106 -1.85 9.21 8.40
N VAL A 107 -0.79 9.19 7.60
CA VAL A 107 -0.85 8.69 6.22
C VAL A 107 -1.38 7.26 6.20
N ALA A 108 -0.85 6.38 7.04
CA ALA A 108 -1.30 4.99 7.15
C ALA A 108 -2.78 4.88 7.53
N LEU A 109 -3.28 5.72 8.45
CA LEU A 109 -4.69 5.74 8.83
C LEU A 109 -5.61 6.23 7.71
N ILE A 110 -5.20 7.26 6.95
CA ILE A 110 -5.98 7.70 5.77
C ILE A 110 -6.03 6.58 4.72
N ILE A 111 -4.90 5.88 4.50
CA ILE A 111 -4.83 4.74 3.57
C ILE A 111 -5.67 3.55 4.07
N ALA A 112 -5.83 3.36 5.38
CA ALA A 112 -6.71 2.32 5.92
C ALA A 112 -8.17 2.45 5.46
N ALA A 113 -8.61 3.64 5.02
CA ALA A 113 -9.93 3.85 4.43
C ALA A 113 -10.11 3.22 3.04
N LEU A 114 -9.08 2.56 2.47
CA LEU A 114 -9.12 1.89 1.17
C LEU A 114 -10.36 0.99 0.95
N PRO A 115 -10.72 0.08 1.89
CA PRO A 115 -11.91 -0.76 1.72
C PRO A 115 -13.22 0.03 1.62
N LEU A 116 -13.28 1.22 2.24
CA LEU A 116 -14.46 2.09 2.18
C LEU A 116 -14.67 2.61 0.74
N TRP A 117 -13.59 3.06 0.08
CA TRP A 117 -13.63 3.49 -1.32
C TRP A 117 -14.00 2.35 -2.27
N ILE A 118 -13.44 1.16 -2.07
CA ILE A 118 -13.78 -0.02 -2.85
C ILE A 118 -15.29 -0.34 -2.71
N ALA A 119 -15.84 -0.25 -1.50
CA ALA A 119 -17.27 -0.46 -1.26
C ALA A 119 -18.14 0.57 -2.00
N ILE A 120 -17.71 1.85 -2.05
CA ILE A 120 -18.38 2.90 -2.83
C ILE A 120 -18.36 2.57 -4.32
N PHE A 121 -17.19 2.21 -4.89
CA PHE A 121 -17.09 1.86 -6.32
C PHE A 121 -17.95 0.66 -6.69
N ARG A 122 -18.03 -0.35 -5.83
CA ARG A 122 -18.92 -1.49 -6.00
C ARG A 122 -20.39 -1.05 -6.04
N THR A 123 -20.78 -0.13 -5.15
CA THR A 123 -22.15 0.42 -5.13
C THR A 123 -22.47 1.21 -6.39
N ILE A 124 -21.56 2.07 -6.84
CA ILE A 124 -21.72 2.83 -8.09
C ILE A 124 -21.85 1.89 -9.30
N SER A 125 -21.20 0.73 -9.26
CA SER A 125 -21.32 -0.32 -10.29
C SER A 125 -22.58 -1.18 -10.16
N GLY A 126 -23.52 -0.84 -9.27
CA GLY A 126 -24.80 -1.53 -9.12
C GLY A 126 -24.79 -2.69 -8.13
N GLU A 127 -23.67 -2.98 -7.46
CA GLU A 127 -23.62 -4.00 -6.42
C GLU A 127 -24.33 -3.50 -5.15
N ARG A 128 -25.27 -4.29 -4.63
CA ARG A 128 -25.99 -3.94 -3.38
C ARG A 128 -25.13 -4.31 -2.17
N LEU A 129 -24.75 -3.32 -1.39
CA LEU A 129 -24.11 -3.52 -0.10
C LEU A 129 -25.14 -3.96 0.96
N VAL A 130 -24.66 -4.67 1.98
CA VAL A 130 -25.45 -4.97 3.19
C VAL A 130 -25.67 -3.67 3.97
N LYS A 131 -26.84 -3.51 4.62
CA LYS A 131 -27.16 -2.30 5.41
C LYS A 131 -26.09 -1.94 6.45
N LEU A 132 -25.50 -2.95 7.08
CA LEU A 132 -24.42 -2.74 8.06
C LEU A 132 -23.11 -2.24 7.44
N SER A 133 -22.84 -2.53 6.15
CA SER A 133 -21.71 -1.94 5.43
C SER A 133 -21.88 -0.43 5.24
N TRP A 134 -23.10 0.06 5.06
CA TRP A 134 -23.38 1.50 5.02
C TRP A 134 -23.07 2.19 6.36
N LEU A 135 -23.41 1.56 7.48
CA LEU A 135 -23.03 2.06 8.80
C LEU A 135 -21.49 2.14 8.92
N GLY A 136 -20.79 1.08 8.50
CA GLY A 136 -19.32 1.06 8.49
C GLY A 136 -18.71 2.17 7.62
N LEU A 137 -19.31 2.46 6.44
CA LEU A 137 -18.90 3.57 5.58
C LEU A 137 -19.05 4.93 6.29
N VAL A 138 -20.21 5.19 6.89
CA VAL A 138 -20.48 6.45 7.61
C VAL A 138 -19.50 6.62 8.77
N ILE A 139 -19.31 5.59 9.59
CA ILE A 139 -18.37 5.60 10.72
C ILE A 139 -16.95 5.84 10.21
N GLY A 140 -16.48 5.08 9.21
CA GLY A 140 -15.12 5.20 8.71
C GLY A 140 -14.83 6.58 8.12
N PHE A 141 -15.72 7.14 7.31
CA PHE A 141 -15.55 8.49 6.77
C PHE A 141 -15.69 9.59 7.82
N ALA A 142 -16.48 9.39 8.88
CA ALA A 142 -16.49 10.32 10.02
C ALA A 142 -15.11 10.37 10.70
N GLY A 143 -14.44 9.23 10.85
CA GLY A 143 -13.06 9.16 11.34
C GLY A 143 -12.07 9.89 10.42
N VAL A 144 -12.16 9.69 9.11
CA VAL A 144 -11.34 10.44 8.12
C VAL A 144 -11.59 11.95 8.25
N ALA A 145 -12.84 12.37 8.33
CA ALA A 145 -13.20 13.79 8.49
C ALA A 145 -12.63 14.39 9.80
N LEU A 146 -12.59 13.60 10.88
CA LEU A 146 -11.98 14.04 12.15
C LEU A 146 -10.46 14.24 12.01
N LEU A 147 -9.76 13.34 11.30
CA LEU A 147 -8.33 13.51 11.03
C LEU A 147 -8.04 14.72 10.15
N LEU A 148 -8.89 14.97 9.16
CA LEU A 148 -8.74 16.11 8.24
C LEU A 148 -9.08 17.46 8.88
N LYS A 149 -9.64 17.51 10.10
CA LYS A 149 -9.98 18.76 10.77
C LYS A 149 -8.69 19.57 11.03
N PRO A 150 -8.64 20.86 10.64
CA PRO A 150 -7.49 21.72 10.92
C PRO A 150 -7.13 21.74 12.41
N GLY A 151 -5.84 21.62 12.73
CA GLY A 151 -5.34 21.59 14.12
C GLY A 151 -5.54 20.25 14.84
N SER A 152 -6.04 19.19 14.17
CA SER A 152 -6.18 17.86 14.77
C SER A 152 -4.86 17.11 14.91
N ILE A 153 -3.86 17.45 14.11
CA ILE A 153 -2.55 16.80 14.06
C ILE A 153 -1.42 17.83 14.06
N THR A 154 -0.25 17.41 14.55
CA THR A 154 1.00 18.18 14.47
C THR A 154 1.71 17.81 13.16
N PRO A 155 2.09 18.76 12.30
CA PRO A 155 2.84 18.47 11.09
C PRO A 155 4.29 18.06 11.40
N VAL A 156 4.92 17.32 10.48
CA VAL A 156 6.34 16.92 10.58
C VAL A 156 7.27 18.13 10.39
N SER A 157 6.88 19.05 9.51
CA SER A 157 7.62 20.27 9.19
C SER A 157 6.78 21.50 9.56
N ASP A 158 7.44 22.63 9.78
CA ASP A 158 6.75 23.89 10.09
C ASP A 158 6.01 24.41 8.85
N ILE A 159 4.72 24.09 8.77
CA ILE A 159 3.80 24.53 7.71
C ILE A 159 2.46 25.00 8.31
N GLU A 160 1.78 25.85 7.55
CA GLU A 160 0.43 26.27 7.89
C GLU A 160 -0.57 25.12 7.87
N ASN A 161 -1.55 25.14 8.76
CA ASN A 161 -2.63 24.15 8.82
C ASN A 161 -3.39 23.99 7.50
N SER A 162 -3.52 25.06 6.71
CA SER A 162 -4.13 25.05 5.37
C SER A 162 -3.34 24.16 4.39
N LYS A 163 -2.01 24.26 4.40
CA LYS A 163 -1.14 23.45 3.57
C LYS A 163 -1.12 21.99 4.04
N LEU A 164 -1.05 21.78 5.37
CA LEU A 164 -1.15 20.43 5.94
C LEU A 164 -2.44 19.74 5.51
N PHE A 165 -3.57 20.43 5.56
CA PHE A 165 -4.85 19.91 5.09
C PHE A 165 -4.80 19.51 3.60
N LEU A 166 -4.17 20.32 2.73
CA LEU A 166 -4.01 19.97 1.32
C LEU A 166 -3.17 18.71 1.11
N PHE A 167 -2.10 18.51 1.89
CA PHE A 167 -1.30 17.28 1.81
C PHE A 167 -2.07 16.06 2.32
N MET A 168 -2.90 16.20 3.35
CA MET A 168 -3.79 15.10 3.76
C MET A 168 -4.85 14.78 2.70
N LEU A 169 -5.41 15.79 2.03
CA LEU A 169 -6.29 15.57 0.88
C LEU A 169 -5.56 14.89 -0.28
N LEU A 170 -4.29 15.21 -0.49
CA LEU A 170 -3.46 14.55 -1.51
C LEU A 170 -3.31 13.06 -1.22
N VAL A 171 -3.07 12.67 0.05
CA VAL A 171 -3.07 11.25 0.47
C VAL A 171 -4.42 10.60 0.21
N LEU A 172 -5.52 11.29 0.53
CA LEU A 172 -6.87 10.77 0.30
C LEU A 172 -7.15 10.55 -1.19
N LEU A 173 -6.72 11.46 -2.06
CA LEU A 173 -6.82 11.30 -3.52
C LEU A 173 -5.98 10.12 -4.01
N GLY A 174 -4.76 9.93 -3.51
CA GLY A 174 -3.94 8.76 -3.80
C GLY A 174 -4.61 7.46 -3.38
N ASN A 175 -5.25 7.45 -2.20
CA ASN A 175 -6.01 6.30 -1.72
C ASN A 175 -7.22 5.99 -2.61
N ILE A 176 -7.92 7.01 -3.12
CA ILE A 176 -8.99 6.84 -4.12
C ILE A 176 -8.44 6.21 -5.41
N GLY A 177 -7.29 6.69 -5.91
CA GLY A 177 -6.62 6.13 -7.08
C GLY A 177 -6.25 4.66 -6.89
N TRP A 178 -5.66 4.32 -5.73
CA TRP A 178 -5.37 2.93 -5.35
C TRP A 178 -6.64 2.08 -5.29
N ALA A 179 -7.70 2.58 -4.65
CA ALA A 179 -8.98 1.88 -4.56
C ALA A 179 -9.60 1.64 -5.93
N LEU A 180 -9.51 2.64 -6.83
CA LEU A 180 -9.99 2.52 -8.21
C LEU A 180 -9.23 1.44 -8.97
N GLY A 181 -7.91 1.44 -8.92
CA GLY A 181 -7.09 0.40 -9.54
C GLY A 181 -7.41 -0.98 -9.00
N THR A 182 -7.51 -1.13 -7.67
CA THR A 182 -7.90 -2.40 -7.02
C THR A 182 -9.30 -2.86 -7.44
N PHE A 183 -10.25 -1.93 -7.57
CA PHE A 183 -11.60 -2.22 -8.02
C PHE A 183 -11.66 -2.62 -9.49
N LEU A 184 -10.84 -2.00 -10.34
CA LEU A 184 -10.80 -2.26 -11.77
C LEU A 184 -10.00 -3.52 -12.13
N ALA A 185 -8.98 -3.89 -11.36
CA ALA A 185 -8.09 -5.01 -11.66
C ALA A 185 -8.82 -6.31 -12.07
N PRO A 186 -9.85 -6.81 -11.35
CA PRO A 186 -10.57 -8.03 -11.74
C PRO A 186 -11.49 -7.85 -12.96
N ARG A 187 -11.65 -6.63 -13.48
CA ARG A 187 -12.52 -6.27 -14.61
C ARG A 187 -11.76 -6.10 -15.93
N PHE A 188 -10.44 -6.14 -15.86
CA PHE A 188 -9.55 -6.02 -17.00
C PHE A 188 -8.76 -7.31 -17.25
N PRO A 189 -8.34 -7.59 -18.49
CA PRO A 189 -7.44 -8.70 -18.77
C PRO A 189 -6.10 -8.45 -18.11
N LEU A 190 -5.70 -9.34 -17.21
CA LEU A 190 -4.42 -9.30 -16.50
C LEU A 190 -3.64 -10.59 -16.76
N PRO A 191 -2.30 -10.56 -16.71
CA PRO A 191 -1.46 -11.75 -16.82
C PRO A 191 -1.87 -12.83 -15.81
N LYS A 192 -1.96 -14.07 -16.25
CA LYS A 192 -2.25 -15.21 -15.37
C LYS A 192 -1.16 -15.42 -14.33
N ASN A 193 0.08 -15.17 -14.71
CA ASN A 193 1.21 -15.18 -13.78
C ASN A 193 1.24 -13.84 -13.03
N THR A 194 0.84 -13.88 -11.77
CA THR A 194 0.74 -12.69 -10.92
C THR A 194 2.09 -11.99 -10.71
N LEU A 195 3.21 -12.74 -10.73
CA LEU A 195 4.55 -12.13 -10.63
C LEU A 195 4.87 -11.31 -11.89
N VAL A 196 4.43 -11.76 -13.07
CA VAL A 196 4.57 -11.01 -14.33
C VAL A 196 3.73 -9.74 -14.28
N PHE A 197 2.47 -9.83 -13.81
CA PHE A 197 1.63 -8.67 -13.57
C PHE A 197 2.32 -7.66 -12.65
N THR A 198 2.82 -8.11 -11.49
CA THR A 198 3.51 -7.26 -10.51
C THR A 198 4.78 -6.61 -11.07
N ALA A 199 5.57 -7.34 -11.89
CA ALA A 199 6.74 -6.77 -12.53
C ALA A 199 6.37 -5.58 -13.45
N TYR A 200 5.35 -5.75 -14.32
CA TYR A 200 4.88 -4.67 -15.19
C TYR A 200 4.22 -3.53 -14.42
N GLU A 201 3.47 -3.85 -13.37
CA GLU A 201 2.88 -2.86 -12.46
C GLU A 201 3.96 -1.98 -11.81
N MET A 202 5.02 -2.61 -11.27
CA MET A 202 6.16 -1.89 -10.68
C MET A 202 6.93 -1.05 -11.70
N LEU A 203 7.18 -1.58 -12.89
CA LEU A 203 7.86 -0.84 -13.96
C LEU A 203 7.04 0.38 -14.40
N ALA A 204 5.73 0.24 -14.54
CA ALA A 204 4.86 1.35 -14.93
C ALA A 204 4.76 2.43 -13.83
N GLY A 205 4.52 2.00 -12.59
CA GLY A 205 4.49 2.91 -11.44
C GLY A 205 5.83 3.61 -11.24
N GLY A 206 6.93 2.84 -11.31
CA GLY A 206 8.29 3.37 -11.21
C GLY A 206 8.61 4.39 -12.29
N ALA A 207 8.31 4.07 -13.56
CA ALA A 207 8.53 5.00 -14.68
C ALA A 207 7.70 6.28 -14.53
N SER A 208 6.43 6.17 -14.14
CA SER A 208 5.55 7.34 -13.95
C SER A 208 6.02 8.25 -12.82
N LEU A 209 6.49 7.68 -11.70
CA LEU A 209 7.04 8.44 -10.57
C LEU A 209 8.36 9.12 -10.93
N THR A 210 9.27 8.39 -11.58
CA THR A 210 10.55 8.94 -12.03
C THR A 210 10.31 10.11 -12.99
N LEU A 211 9.42 9.96 -13.96
CA LEU A 211 9.04 11.03 -14.88
C LEU A 211 8.43 12.22 -14.14
N ALA A 212 7.52 11.98 -13.21
CA ALA A 212 6.90 13.02 -12.39
C ALA A 212 7.93 13.76 -11.51
N GLY A 213 8.93 13.04 -10.98
CA GLY A 213 10.05 13.63 -10.24
C GLY A 213 10.85 14.59 -11.08
N PHE A 214 11.24 14.19 -12.29
CA PHE A 214 11.95 15.09 -13.23
C PHE A 214 11.11 16.31 -13.63
N ILE A 215 9.80 16.12 -13.91
CA ILE A 215 8.91 17.25 -14.23
C ILE A 215 8.80 18.23 -13.05
N LYS A 216 8.81 17.72 -11.82
CA LYS A 216 8.81 18.55 -10.60
C LYS A 216 10.14 19.24 -10.34
N GLY A 217 11.20 18.88 -11.05
CA GLY A 217 12.55 19.41 -10.87
C GLY A 217 13.41 18.66 -9.85
N GLU A 218 13.00 17.44 -9.46
CA GLU A 218 13.84 16.57 -8.63
C GLU A 218 15.08 16.12 -9.43
N SER A 219 16.24 16.08 -8.77
CA SER A 219 17.52 15.84 -9.41
C SER A 219 18.11 14.49 -9.04
N ILE A 220 18.81 13.86 -9.98
CA ILE A 220 19.57 12.62 -9.74
C ILE A 220 20.77 12.90 -8.81
N SER A 221 21.38 14.07 -8.85
CA SER A 221 22.45 14.41 -7.91
C SER A 221 21.96 14.35 -6.48
N ASP A 222 20.81 14.98 -6.17
CA ASP A 222 20.25 14.97 -4.83
C ASP A 222 19.89 13.55 -4.36
N PHE A 223 19.45 12.70 -5.30
CA PHE A 223 19.20 11.28 -5.00
C PHE A 223 20.49 10.53 -4.67
N LEU A 224 21.58 10.77 -5.41
CA LEU A 224 22.87 10.10 -5.20
C LEU A 224 23.61 10.61 -3.97
N ASP A 225 23.48 11.90 -3.64
CA ASP A 225 24.11 12.55 -2.50
C ASP A 225 23.39 12.27 -1.15
N ALA A 226 22.37 11.42 -1.18
CA ALA A 226 21.60 11.07 -0.01
C ALA A 226 22.43 10.39 1.07
N THR A 227 22.00 10.54 2.34
CA THR A 227 22.66 9.95 3.50
C THR A 227 22.68 8.43 3.45
N THR A 228 23.69 7.81 4.09
CA THR A 228 23.75 6.34 4.23
C THR A 228 22.50 5.78 4.88
N TRP A 229 21.89 6.53 5.80
CA TRP A 229 20.68 6.12 6.49
C TRP A 229 19.48 6.03 5.55
N SER A 230 19.26 7.04 4.69
CA SER A 230 18.23 6.99 3.65
C SER A 230 18.47 5.87 2.64
N TRP A 231 19.73 5.57 2.27
CA TRP A 231 20.07 4.43 1.43
C TRP A 231 19.71 3.08 2.05
N LEU A 232 19.94 2.88 3.37
CA LEU A 232 19.55 1.66 4.07
C LEU A 232 18.04 1.44 3.99
N TRP A 233 17.26 2.48 4.27
CA TRP A 233 15.79 2.40 4.20
C TRP A 233 15.28 2.28 2.76
N PHE A 234 15.96 2.88 1.80
CA PHE A 234 15.66 2.71 0.39
C PHE A 234 15.80 1.24 -0.04
N PHE A 235 16.91 0.58 0.27
CA PHE A 235 17.09 -0.84 -0.02
C PHE A 235 16.14 -1.73 0.77
N TYR A 236 15.84 -1.37 2.02
CA TYR A 236 14.77 -2.03 2.76
C TYR A 236 13.44 -2.00 1.99
N LEU A 237 13.06 -0.84 1.46
CA LEU A 237 11.84 -0.70 0.66
C LEU A 237 11.91 -1.49 -0.66
N VAL A 238 13.07 -1.55 -1.33
CA VAL A 238 13.23 -2.34 -2.56
C VAL A 238 13.04 -3.83 -2.27
N PHE A 239 13.80 -4.39 -1.35
CA PHE A 239 13.83 -5.85 -1.15
C PHE A 239 12.66 -6.35 -0.29
N PHE A 240 12.39 -5.69 0.81
CA PHE A 240 11.34 -6.14 1.73
C PHE A 240 9.99 -5.54 1.36
N GLY A 241 9.89 -4.22 1.23
CA GLY A 241 8.61 -3.54 0.95
C GLY A 241 8.02 -3.87 -0.41
N SER A 242 8.86 -4.02 -1.44
CA SER A 242 8.40 -4.28 -2.81
C SER A 242 8.43 -5.76 -3.19
N ILE A 243 9.49 -6.52 -2.90
CA ILE A 243 9.60 -7.90 -3.38
C ILE A 243 9.05 -8.90 -2.35
N ALA A 244 9.58 -8.91 -1.12
CA ALA A 244 9.22 -9.94 -0.14
C ALA A 244 7.76 -9.82 0.31
N ALA A 245 7.30 -8.64 0.69
CA ALA A 245 5.93 -8.45 1.15
C ALA A 245 4.90 -8.67 0.04
N TYR A 246 5.18 -8.23 -1.20
CA TYR A 246 4.30 -8.54 -2.33
C TYR A 246 4.23 -10.03 -2.62
N THR A 247 5.35 -10.74 -2.60
CA THR A 247 5.37 -12.19 -2.79
C THR A 247 4.57 -12.91 -1.70
N ALA A 248 4.72 -12.52 -0.44
CA ALA A 248 3.94 -13.05 0.67
C ALA A 248 2.44 -12.74 0.52
N TYR A 249 2.09 -11.52 0.11
CA TYR A 249 0.71 -11.12 -0.15
C TYR A 249 0.08 -11.93 -1.27
N LEU A 250 0.76 -12.11 -2.40
CA LEU A 250 0.28 -12.92 -3.53
C LEU A 250 0.08 -14.38 -3.12
N TRP A 251 0.99 -14.92 -2.30
CA TRP A 251 0.82 -16.26 -1.75
C TRP A 251 -0.45 -16.35 -0.89
N LEU A 252 -0.72 -15.36 -0.04
CA LEU A 252 -1.93 -15.27 0.78
C LEU A 252 -3.19 -15.21 -0.08
N VAL A 253 -3.21 -14.38 -1.10
CA VAL A 253 -4.35 -14.24 -2.03
C VAL A 253 -4.69 -15.58 -2.69
N ALA A 254 -3.68 -16.38 -3.04
CA ALA A 254 -3.85 -17.68 -3.69
C ALA A 254 -4.21 -18.81 -2.72
N ASN A 255 -3.82 -18.74 -1.44
CA ASN A 255 -3.82 -19.89 -0.53
C ASN A 255 -4.59 -19.69 0.77
N ALA A 256 -4.91 -18.45 1.16
CA ALA A 256 -5.60 -18.12 2.41
C ALA A 256 -7.01 -17.58 2.15
N PRO A 257 -7.91 -17.65 3.13
CA PRO A 257 -9.20 -16.98 3.03
C PRO A 257 -9.05 -15.48 2.80
N VAL A 258 -9.80 -14.93 1.84
CA VAL A 258 -9.77 -13.48 1.51
C VAL A 258 -9.92 -12.60 2.75
N SER A 259 -10.75 -13.03 3.68
CA SER A 259 -10.98 -12.33 4.96
C SER A 259 -9.75 -12.26 5.86
N LEU A 260 -8.95 -13.32 5.88
CA LEU A 260 -7.70 -13.35 6.64
C LEU A 260 -6.64 -12.49 5.94
N THR A 261 -6.54 -12.59 4.62
CA THR A 261 -5.65 -11.74 3.82
C THR A 261 -5.97 -10.26 4.01
N ALA A 262 -7.26 -9.87 3.99
CA ALA A 262 -7.68 -8.48 4.11
C ALA A 262 -7.40 -7.84 5.50
N THR A 263 -7.00 -8.62 6.50
CA THR A 263 -6.72 -8.09 7.85
C THR A 263 -5.55 -7.12 7.89
N TYR A 264 -4.64 -7.15 6.92
CA TYR A 264 -3.54 -6.19 6.85
C TYR A 264 -4.05 -4.73 6.78
N ALA A 265 -5.23 -4.50 6.23
CA ALA A 265 -5.79 -3.16 6.07
C ALA A 265 -6.02 -2.42 7.40
N TYR A 266 -6.19 -3.16 8.51
CA TYR A 266 -6.34 -2.57 9.84
C TYR A 266 -5.17 -2.88 10.80
N VAL A 267 -4.33 -3.86 10.49
CA VAL A 267 -3.12 -4.14 11.29
C VAL A 267 -1.98 -3.20 10.91
N ASN A 268 -1.76 -2.95 9.61
CA ASN A 268 -0.68 -2.09 9.13
C ASN A 268 -0.72 -0.67 9.71
N PRO A 269 -1.87 0.03 9.78
CA PRO A 269 -1.92 1.36 10.39
C PRO A 269 -1.53 1.36 11.86
N ILE A 270 -1.87 0.32 12.62
CA ILE A 270 -1.47 0.20 14.03
C ILE A 270 0.04 0.12 14.16
N ILE A 271 0.69 -0.68 13.30
CA ILE A 271 2.15 -0.80 13.25
C ILE A 271 2.79 0.52 12.83
N ALA A 272 2.25 1.19 11.80
CA ALA A 272 2.75 2.48 11.33
C ALA A 272 2.68 3.56 12.41
N VAL A 273 1.55 3.67 13.11
CA VAL A 273 1.35 4.60 14.24
C VAL A 273 2.35 4.30 15.35
N ALA A 274 2.51 3.04 15.72
CA ALA A 274 3.46 2.65 16.77
C ALA A 274 4.91 2.99 16.39
N LEU A 275 5.32 2.70 15.16
CA LEU A 275 6.67 3.00 14.68
C LEU A 275 6.91 4.52 14.58
N GLY A 276 5.94 5.28 14.06
CA GLY A 276 6.00 6.74 13.99
C GLY A 276 6.15 7.38 15.38
N ALA A 277 5.36 6.93 16.34
CA ALA A 277 5.44 7.44 17.72
C ALA A 277 6.74 7.07 18.45
N ILE A 278 7.28 5.85 18.23
CA ILE A 278 8.44 5.36 18.97
C ILE A 278 9.76 5.88 18.36
N PHE A 279 9.86 5.99 17.05
CA PHE A 279 11.12 6.23 16.36
C PHE A 279 11.20 7.55 15.58
N LEU A 280 10.07 8.20 15.31
CA LEU A 280 9.99 9.47 14.59
C LEU A 280 9.46 10.62 15.46
N ASP A 281 9.27 10.36 16.78
CA ASP A 281 8.73 11.33 17.73
C ASP A 281 7.37 11.94 17.29
N GLU A 282 6.58 11.18 16.49
CA GLU A 282 5.28 11.63 16.02
C GLU A 282 4.30 11.75 17.19
N SER A 283 3.76 12.95 17.39
CA SER A 283 2.81 13.23 18.46
C SER A 283 1.45 12.60 18.19
N ILE A 284 0.97 11.75 19.10
CA ILE A 284 -0.39 11.18 19.04
C ILE A 284 -1.35 12.10 19.80
N THR A 285 -2.01 13.00 19.09
CA THR A 285 -3.07 13.83 19.68
C THR A 285 -4.33 12.99 19.95
N SER A 286 -5.22 13.47 20.83
CA SER A 286 -6.50 12.78 21.08
C SER A 286 -7.36 12.70 19.80
N ALA A 287 -7.35 13.72 18.95
CA ALA A 287 -8.06 13.70 17.67
C ALA A 287 -7.48 12.65 16.73
N TYR A 288 -6.15 12.50 16.71
CA TYR A 288 -5.44 11.46 15.96
C TYR A 288 -5.88 10.05 16.44
N ALA A 289 -5.79 9.78 17.74
CA ALA A 289 -6.15 8.48 18.31
C ALA A 289 -7.62 8.12 18.09
N ILE A 290 -8.54 9.06 18.34
CA ILE A 290 -9.98 8.87 18.19
C ILE A 290 -10.34 8.71 16.70
N GLY A 291 -9.82 9.57 15.83
CA GLY A 291 -10.08 9.50 14.38
C GLY A 291 -9.58 8.19 13.80
N GLY A 292 -8.38 7.76 14.16
CA GLY A 292 -7.82 6.47 13.75
C GLY A 292 -8.66 5.28 14.22
N LEU A 293 -9.09 5.26 15.48
CA LEU A 293 -9.95 4.20 16.02
C LEU A 293 -11.29 4.14 15.27
N ILE A 294 -11.91 5.28 15.00
CA ILE A 294 -13.18 5.36 14.26
C ILE A 294 -13.00 4.84 12.83
N ILE A 295 -11.90 5.18 12.13
CA ILE A 295 -11.59 4.63 10.80
C ILE A 295 -11.50 3.11 10.87
N LEU A 296 -10.72 2.58 11.81
CA LEU A 296 -10.51 1.14 11.94
C LEU A 296 -11.82 0.39 12.23
N ILE A 297 -12.68 0.92 13.10
CA ILE A 297 -14.02 0.36 13.37
C ILE A 297 -14.85 0.34 12.08
N GLY A 298 -14.90 1.43 11.34
CA GLY A 298 -15.62 1.51 10.07
C GLY A 298 -15.13 0.49 9.05
N VAL A 299 -13.83 0.36 8.89
CA VAL A 299 -13.19 -0.61 7.99
C VAL A 299 -13.48 -2.04 8.40
N ILE A 300 -13.33 -2.37 9.69
CA ILE A 300 -13.64 -3.71 10.23
C ILE A 300 -15.10 -4.07 9.94
N LEU A 301 -16.03 -3.15 10.16
CA LEU A 301 -17.45 -3.37 9.86
C LEU A 301 -17.67 -3.66 8.38
N VAL A 302 -17.14 -2.84 7.47
CA VAL A 302 -17.31 -3.06 6.02
C VAL A 302 -16.72 -4.41 5.60
N VAL A 303 -15.48 -4.69 5.97
CA VAL A 303 -14.76 -5.91 5.57
C VAL A 303 -15.42 -7.16 6.14
N SER A 304 -15.81 -7.15 7.41
CA SER A 304 -16.39 -8.32 8.08
C SER A 304 -17.78 -8.67 7.56
N VAL A 305 -18.62 -7.67 7.33
CA VAL A 305 -20.01 -7.89 6.88
C VAL A 305 -20.08 -8.34 5.42
N GLU A 306 -19.28 -7.76 4.55
CA GLU A 306 -19.19 -8.19 3.15
C GLU A 306 -18.66 -9.63 3.01
N ARG A 307 -17.89 -10.09 3.99
CA ARG A 307 -17.43 -11.47 4.10
C ARG A 307 -18.58 -12.45 4.34
N ILE A 308 -19.45 -12.13 5.31
CA ILE A 308 -20.58 -13.02 5.71
C ILE A 308 -21.50 -13.23 4.50
N LYS A 309 -21.74 -12.19 3.69
CA LYS A 309 -22.58 -12.27 2.48
C LYS A 309 -22.03 -13.20 1.40
N LYS A 310 -20.68 -13.35 1.31
CA LYS A 310 -20.02 -14.20 0.29
C LYS A 310 -19.79 -15.64 0.75
N ALA A 311 -20.02 -15.97 2.02
CA ALA A 311 -19.94 -17.33 2.49
C ALA A 311 -21.12 -18.13 1.88
N PRO A 312 -20.88 -19.31 1.25
CA PRO A 312 -21.99 -20.17 0.81
C PRO A 312 -22.84 -20.53 2.04
N ALA A 313 -24.16 -20.46 1.86
CA ALA A 313 -25.08 -20.97 2.88
C ALA A 313 -24.75 -22.46 3.08
N SER A 314 -24.31 -22.82 4.27
CA SER A 314 -24.00 -24.19 4.72
C SER A 314 -25.27 -25.01 4.81
#